data_04fffcb66d6c75a661992d167f619b65
#
_entry.id   04fffcb66d6c75a661992d167f619b65
#
_cell.length_a   1.000
_cell.length_b   1.000
_cell.length_c   1.000
_cell.angle_alpha   90.00
_cell.angle_beta   90.00
_cell.angle_gamma   90.00
#
_symmetry.space_group_name_H-M   'P 1'
#
loop_
_entity.id
_entity.type
_entity.pdbx_description
1 polymer ?
#
loop_
_entity_poly.entity_id
_entity_poly.type
_entity_poly.pdbx_seq_one_letter_code
_entity_poly.pdbx_strand_id
1 'polypeptide(L)'
;MNPPKEFNMDSTTVDPANSRVLEIIKKRYSCRRYRSDQVDDPRLDVMKEAVRWAPSACNRQPYLFNFVTDENTIKEIAQSVPLGPASVNEWIKSAPLIVAAVGQPELLWHKMTQVIDTDYHRTDAIIAMDHISLVATELGLGTCWVGWFHRKKVGKILKIKSGEEVVILMTVGFPESQPSSRKPRKELDELIVFK
;
A
#
# COMPACT_ATOMS: atom_id res chain seq x y z
N MET A 1 28.44 6.14 -6.18
CA MET A 1 27.04 6.31 -6.56
C MET A 1 26.99 7.26 -7.74
N ASN A 2 26.52 6.81 -8.89
CA ASN A 2 26.30 7.72 -10.01
C ASN A 2 25.17 8.69 -9.65
N PRO A 3 25.26 9.98 -9.97
CA PRO A 3 24.15 10.91 -9.76
C PRO A 3 22.92 10.38 -10.52
N PRO A 4 21.71 10.57 -9.98
CA PRO A 4 20.51 10.18 -10.70
C PRO A 4 20.49 10.91 -12.04
N LYS A 5 20.17 10.17 -13.12
CA LYS A 5 19.95 10.77 -14.44
C LYS A 5 18.92 11.88 -14.26
N GLU A 6 19.25 13.08 -14.75
CA GLU A 6 18.31 14.19 -14.74
C GLU A 6 17.00 13.74 -15.37
N PHE A 7 15.94 13.85 -14.59
CA PHE A 7 14.60 13.58 -15.05
C PHE A 7 14.12 14.79 -15.85
N ASN A 8 14.34 14.72 -17.17
CA ASN A 8 13.86 15.77 -18.07
C ASN A 8 12.35 15.61 -18.28
N MET A 9 11.57 16.46 -17.62
CA MET A 9 10.13 16.59 -17.83
C MET A 9 9.86 17.53 -19.02
N ASP A 10 10.22 17.11 -20.23
CA ASP A 10 9.72 17.81 -21.40
C ASP A 10 8.24 17.44 -21.59
N SER A 11 7.39 18.28 -21.01
CA SER A 11 5.94 18.08 -20.94
C SER A 11 5.22 18.19 -22.29
N THR A 12 5.93 18.58 -23.35
CA THR A 12 5.34 18.84 -24.67
C THR A 12 5.15 17.57 -25.50
N THR A 13 5.69 16.42 -25.05
CA THR A 13 5.73 15.19 -25.87
C THR A 13 4.80 14.07 -25.39
N VAL A 14 4.12 14.24 -24.26
CA VAL A 14 3.22 13.21 -23.72
C VAL A 14 1.81 13.41 -24.24
N ASP A 15 1.32 12.51 -25.06
CA ASP A 15 -0.10 12.45 -25.42
C ASP A 15 -0.93 12.04 -24.18
N PRO A 16 -1.83 12.92 -23.69
CA PRO A 16 -2.65 12.62 -22.51
C PRO A 16 -3.48 11.34 -22.64
N ALA A 17 -3.86 10.95 -23.86
CA ALA A 17 -4.61 9.72 -24.12
C ALA A 17 -3.77 8.45 -23.84
N ASN A 18 -2.45 8.55 -23.85
CA ASN A 18 -1.50 7.44 -23.69
C ASN A 18 -0.78 7.45 -22.32
N SER A 19 -1.45 7.91 -21.27
CA SER A 19 -0.88 7.90 -19.92
C SER A 19 -0.66 6.49 -19.38
N ARG A 20 0.62 6.04 -19.31
CA ARG A 20 1.01 4.74 -18.74
C ARG A 20 0.60 4.59 -17.28
N VAL A 21 0.69 5.66 -16.50
CA VAL A 21 0.27 5.66 -15.08
C VAL A 21 -1.23 5.39 -14.99
N LEU A 22 -2.05 6.04 -15.82
CA LEU A 22 -3.49 5.79 -15.85
C LEU A 22 -3.84 4.36 -16.24
N GLU A 23 -3.08 3.77 -17.16
CA GLU A 23 -3.23 2.35 -17.51
C GLU A 23 -2.98 1.42 -16.32
N ILE A 24 -1.91 1.66 -15.55
CA ILE A 24 -1.60 0.90 -14.33
C ILE A 24 -2.71 1.05 -13.31
N ILE A 25 -3.17 2.28 -13.05
CA ILE A 25 -4.30 2.57 -12.16
C ILE A 25 -5.55 1.77 -12.58
N LYS A 26 -5.84 1.75 -13.89
CA LYS A 26 -6.97 0.99 -14.44
C LYS A 26 -6.79 -0.53 -14.32
N LYS A 27 -5.56 -1.04 -14.45
CA LYS A 27 -5.24 -2.48 -14.31
C LYS A 27 -5.33 -2.97 -12.87
N ARG A 28 -5.01 -2.12 -11.89
CA ARG A 28 -5.02 -2.50 -10.48
C ARG A 28 -6.41 -2.98 -10.03
N TYR A 29 -6.44 -4.10 -9.33
CA TYR A 29 -7.65 -4.67 -8.71
C TYR A 29 -7.34 -5.26 -7.33
N SER A 30 -8.37 -5.57 -6.54
CA SER A 30 -8.22 -6.22 -5.24
C SER A 30 -8.10 -7.72 -5.42
N CYS A 31 -6.87 -8.23 -5.50
CA CYS A 31 -6.54 -9.64 -5.61
C CYS A 31 -6.76 -10.35 -4.27
N ARG A 32 -7.43 -11.50 -4.29
CA ARG A 32 -7.71 -12.32 -3.10
C ARG A 32 -7.42 -13.82 -3.32
N ARG A 33 -6.72 -14.14 -4.40
CA ARG A 33 -6.23 -15.49 -4.69
C ARG A 33 -4.82 -15.38 -5.23
N TYR A 34 -3.89 -15.98 -4.53
CA TYR A 34 -2.47 -15.89 -4.81
C TYR A 34 -1.89 -17.27 -5.06
N ARG A 35 -0.95 -17.35 -5.99
CA ARG A 35 -0.07 -18.50 -6.13
C ARG A 35 0.85 -18.58 -4.92
N SER A 36 1.42 -19.75 -4.66
CA SER A 36 2.37 -19.97 -3.54
C SER A 36 3.77 -19.40 -3.80
N ASP A 37 4.03 -18.91 -5.02
CA ASP A 37 5.32 -18.35 -5.38
C ASP A 37 5.66 -17.13 -4.52
N GLN A 38 6.86 -17.10 -3.96
CA GLN A 38 7.37 -15.96 -3.21
C GLN A 38 7.65 -14.79 -4.17
N VAL A 39 7.46 -13.57 -3.68
CA VAL A 39 7.85 -12.37 -4.41
C VAL A 39 9.38 -12.26 -4.38
N ASP A 40 10.01 -12.21 -5.53
CA ASP A 40 11.46 -12.17 -5.68
C ASP A 40 12.07 -10.82 -5.26
N ASP A 41 13.36 -10.84 -4.94
CA ASP A 41 14.10 -9.66 -4.47
C ASP A 41 14.05 -8.47 -5.44
N PRO A 42 14.19 -8.63 -6.78
CA PRO A 42 14.09 -7.50 -7.69
C PRO A 42 12.74 -6.77 -7.61
N ARG A 43 11.63 -7.49 -7.46
CA ARG A 43 10.30 -6.87 -7.29
C ARG A 43 10.15 -6.21 -5.93
N LEU A 44 10.69 -6.84 -4.86
CA LEU A 44 10.74 -6.24 -3.53
C LEU A 44 11.51 -4.92 -3.54
N ASP A 45 12.66 -4.86 -4.22
CA ASP A 45 13.49 -3.66 -4.28
C ASP A 45 12.79 -2.51 -4.99
N VAL A 46 12.08 -2.77 -6.10
CA VAL A 46 11.29 -1.73 -6.78
C VAL A 46 10.15 -1.22 -5.89
N MET A 47 9.49 -2.10 -5.13
CA MET A 47 8.44 -1.69 -4.18
C MET A 47 9.02 -0.86 -3.01
N LYS A 48 10.22 -1.18 -2.51
CA LYS A 48 10.92 -0.39 -1.48
C LYS A 48 11.27 1.01 -2.01
N GLU A 49 11.74 1.10 -3.26
CA GLU A 49 11.99 2.40 -3.90
C GLU A 49 10.70 3.21 -4.06
N ALA A 50 9.58 2.60 -4.37
CA ALA A 50 8.29 3.29 -4.45
C ALA A 50 7.89 3.94 -3.11
N VAL A 51 8.19 3.30 -1.97
CA VAL A 51 8.01 3.90 -0.63
C VAL A 51 8.92 5.11 -0.45
N ARG A 52 10.20 4.98 -0.84
CA ARG A 52 11.22 6.02 -0.66
C ARG A 52 10.90 7.31 -1.43
N TRP A 53 10.28 7.18 -2.60
CA TRP A 53 9.93 8.31 -3.47
C TRP A 53 8.51 8.83 -3.26
N ALA A 54 7.75 8.28 -2.33
CA ALA A 54 6.43 8.80 -2.01
C ALA A 54 6.52 10.19 -1.36
N PRO A 55 5.67 11.14 -1.74
CA PRO A 55 5.63 12.45 -1.12
C PRO A 55 5.13 12.33 0.33
N SER A 56 5.62 13.24 1.18
CA SER A 56 5.16 13.37 2.57
C SER A 56 5.17 14.83 3.00
N ALA A 57 4.36 15.17 3.99
CA ALA A 57 4.28 16.52 4.53
C ALA A 57 5.67 17.00 5.00
N CYS A 58 6.13 18.13 4.47
CA CYS A 58 7.47 18.68 4.73
C CYS A 58 8.62 17.67 4.51
N ASN A 59 8.43 16.69 3.65
CA ASN A 59 9.39 15.60 3.38
C ASN A 59 9.83 14.82 4.65
N ARG A 60 8.96 14.71 5.64
CA ARG A 60 9.30 14.13 6.95
C ARG A 60 9.31 12.60 6.95
N GLN A 61 8.59 11.95 6.02
CA GLN A 61 8.53 10.50 5.86
C GLN A 61 8.21 9.78 7.20
N PRO A 62 7.10 10.14 7.88
CA PRO A 62 6.78 9.69 9.24
C PRO A 62 6.17 8.28 9.23
N TYR A 63 6.84 7.34 8.60
CA TYR A 63 6.35 5.97 8.41
C TYR A 63 7.49 4.96 8.34
N LEU A 64 7.15 3.72 8.68
CA LEU A 64 7.99 2.54 8.50
C LEU A 64 7.15 1.45 7.81
N PHE A 65 7.74 0.74 6.87
CA PHE A 65 7.09 -0.36 6.18
C PHE A 65 7.70 -1.70 6.58
N ASN A 66 6.86 -2.63 7.06
CA ASN A 66 7.24 -4.00 7.33
C ASN A 66 6.81 -4.88 6.16
N PHE A 67 7.75 -5.50 5.47
CA PHE A 67 7.53 -6.50 4.44
C PHE A 67 7.62 -7.88 5.10
N VAL A 68 6.46 -8.50 5.35
CA VAL A 68 6.33 -9.75 6.11
C VAL A 68 6.20 -10.90 5.12
N THR A 69 7.23 -11.75 5.06
CA THR A 69 7.28 -12.96 4.22
C THR A 69 7.25 -14.26 5.04
N ASP A 70 7.41 -14.16 6.37
CA ASP A 70 7.34 -15.32 7.27
C ASP A 70 5.90 -15.81 7.37
N GLU A 71 5.69 -17.07 7.00
CA GLU A 71 4.37 -17.71 6.92
C GLU A 71 3.63 -17.73 8.27
N ASN A 72 4.36 -17.95 9.37
CA ASN A 72 3.75 -17.98 10.70
C ASN A 72 3.26 -16.59 11.11
N THR A 73 4.06 -15.57 10.88
CA THR A 73 3.70 -14.17 11.12
C THR A 73 2.50 -13.75 10.27
N ILE A 74 2.45 -14.16 9.00
CA ILE A 74 1.29 -13.93 8.11
C ILE A 74 0.02 -14.57 8.69
N LYS A 75 0.11 -15.82 9.15
CA LYS A 75 -1.03 -16.53 9.78
C LYS A 75 -1.50 -15.82 11.06
N GLU A 76 -0.59 -15.35 11.89
CA GLU A 76 -0.92 -14.58 13.11
C GLU A 76 -1.60 -13.25 12.78
N ILE A 77 -1.10 -12.52 11.77
CA ILE A 77 -1.74 -11.29 11.28
C ILE A 77 -3.15 -11.58 10.75
N ALA A 78 -3.33 -12.63 9.95
CA ALA A 78 -4.65 -13.02 9.43
C ALA A 78 -5.66 -13.31 10.56
N GLN A 79 -5.23 -13.91 11.68
CA GLN A 79 -6.07 -14.14 12.85
C GLN A 79 -6.43 -12.86 13.63
N SER A 80 -5.80 -11.74 13.32
CA SER A 80 -6.12 -10.43 13.92
C SER A 80 -7.17 -9.65 13.13
N VAL A 81 -7.63 -10.17 12.00
CA VAL A 81 -8.79 -9.64 11.28
C VAL A 81 -10.06 -10.15 11.96
N PRO A 82 -11.00 -9.26 12.39
CA PRO A 82 -12.24 -9.69 13.03
C PRO A 82 -13.03 -10.66 12.17
N LEU A 83 -13.72 -11.61 12.81
CA LEU A 83 -14.55 -12.61 12.15
C LEU A 83 -15.62 -11.91 11.29
N GLY A 84 -15.33 -11.82 9.98
CA GLY A 84 -16.32 -11.72 8.95
C GLY A 84 -16.73 -13.14 8.50
N PRO A 85 -17.46 -13.30 7.40
CA PRO A 85 -17.63 -14.61 6.80
C PRO A 85 -16.29 -15.34 6.74
N ALA A 86 -16.24 -16.61 7.12
CA ALA A 86 -14.99 -17.39 7.33
C ALA A 86 -13.97 -17.31 6.17
N SER A 87 -14.44 -16.94 4.97
CA SER A 87 -13.62 -16.71 3.78
C SER A 87 -12.72 -15.46 3.82
N VAL A 88 -12.96 -14.47 4.71
CA VAL A 88 -12.19 -13.23 4.71
C VAL A 88 -10.75 -13.43 5.20
N ASN A 89 -10.55 -14.34 6.18
CA ASN A 89 -9.24 -14.60 6.73
C ASN A 89 -8.41 -15.57 5.89
N GLU A 90 -9.05 -16.46 5.14
CA GLU A 90 -8.35 -17.49 4.38
C GLU A 90 -7.51 -16.90 3.24
N TRP A 91 -8.04 -15.94 2.51
CA TRP A 91 -7.31 -15.32 1.41
C TRP A 91 -6.09 -14.50 1.89
N ILE A 92 -6.13 -13.94 3.12
CA ILE A 92 -4.96 -13.24 3.69
C ILE A 92 -3.84 -14.23 3.98
N LYS A 93 -4.18 -15.43 4.51
CA LYS A 93 -3.20 -16.50 4.79
C LYS A 93 -2.51 -17.03 3.52
N SER A 94 -3.17 -16.95 2.37
CA SER A 94 -2.61 -17.43 1.10
C SER A 94 -1.66 -16.44 0.44
N ALA A 95 -1.57 -15.21 0.93
CA ALA A 95 -0.67 -14.21 0.37
C ALA A 95 0.78 -14.51 0.78
N PRO A 96 1.75 -14.55 -0.16
CA PRO A 96 3.15 -14.79 0.16
C PRO A 96 3.84 -13.58 0.81
N LEU A 97 3.22 -12.42 0.76
CA LEU A 97 3.73 -11.17 1.35
C LEU A 97 2.58 -10.34 1.92
N ILE A 98 2.78 -9.85 3.15
CA ILE A 98 1.97 -8.76 3.72
C ILE A 98 2.89 -7.54 3.89
N VAL A 99 2.46 -6.40 3.36
CA VAL A 99 3.08 -5.11 3.62
C VAL A 99 2.25 -4.40 4.68
N ALA A 100 2.89 -4.02 5.79
CA ALA A 100 2.26 -3.26 6.86
C ALA A 100 2.87 -1.86 6.95
N ALA A 101 2.05 -0.83 6.74
CA ALA A 101 2.45 0.55 6.96
C ALA A 101 2.27 0.91 8.43
N VAL A 102 3.33 1.33 9.06
CA VAL A 102 3.38 1.80 10.44
C VAL A 102 3.59 3.30 10.44
N GLY A 103 2.67 4.04 11.01
CA GLY A 103 2.80 5.48 11.21
C GLY A 103 3.67 5.78 12.43
N GLN A 104 4.54 6.75 12.28
CA GLN A 104 5.50 7.20 13.29
C GLN A 104 5.19 8.66 13.68
N PRO A 105 4.19 8.92 14.56
CA PRO A 105 3.85 10.28 14.95
C PRO A 105 5.01 10.91 15.73
N GLU A 106 5.60 11.95 15.21
CA GLU A 106 6.56 12.77 15.94
C GLU A 106 5.84 13.62 16.98
N LEU A 107 6.17 13.46 18.25
CA LEU A 107 5.41 14.00 19.38
C LEU A 107 5.13 15.51 19.26
N LEU A 108 6.12 16.31 18.90
CA LEU A 108 5.99 17.78 18.78
C LEU A 108 5.12 18.16 17.58
N TRP A 109 5.43 17.58 16.41
CA TRP A 109 4.72 17.83 15.16
C TRP A 109 3.28 17.32 15.23
N HIS A 110 3.08 16.13 15.79
CA HIS A 110 1.76 15.55 16.01
C HIS A 110 0.88 16.43 16.89
N LYS A 111 1.41 16.99 17.99
CA LYS A 111 0.66 17.94 18.83
C LYS A 111 0.29 19.22 18.08
N MET A 112 1.21 19.76 17.26
CA MET A 112 0.92 20.96 16.46
C MET A 112 -0.16 20.68 15.39
N THR A 113 -0.12 19.51 14.74
CA THR A 113 -1.08 19.16 13.67
C THR A 113 -2.44 18.72 14.22
N GLN A 114 -2.51 18.18 15.43
CA GLN A 114 -3.79 17.93 16.12
C GLN A 114 -4.63 19.19 16.32
N VAL A 115 -3.99 20.35 16.48
CA VAL A 115 -4.71 21.64 16.59
C VAL A 115 -5.50 21.95 15.31
N ILE A 116 -5.05 21.44 14.15
CA ILE A 116 -5.71 21.60 12.83
C ILE A 116 -6.38 20.30 12.36
N ASP A 117 -6.59 19.32 13.27
CA ASP A 117 -7.25 18.03 13.01
C ASP A 117 -6.63 17.24 11.82
N THR A 118 -5.28 17.17 11.79
CA THR A 118 -4.57 16.52 10.68
C THR A 118 -3.61 15.44 11.17
N ASP A 119 -3.80 14.22 10.68
CA ASP A 119 -2.97 13.04 10.96
C ASP A 119 -2.02 12.74 9.78
N TYR A 120 -0.99 13.58 9.58
CA TYR A 120 -0.06 13.45 8.45
C TYR A 120 0.63 12.08 8.38
N HIS A 121 1.06 11.51 9.51
CA HIS A 121 1.71 10.19 9.52
C HIS A 121 0.84 9.07 8.95
N ARG A 122 -0.49 9.17 9.07
CA ARG A 122 -1.43 8.23 8.44
C ARG A 122 -1.60 8.52 6.96
N THR A 123 -1.83 9.77 6.61
CA THR A 123 -2.02 10.20 5.23
C THR A 123 -0.80 9.86 4.38
N ASP A 124 0.39 10.23 4.85
CA ASP A 124 1.65 9.99 4.16
C ASP A 124 1.94 8.49 4.00
N ALA A 125 1.67 7.69 5.05
CA ALA A 125 1.81 6.23 4.98
C ALA A 125 0.85 5.58 3.96
N ILE A 126 -0.38 6.10 3.83
CA ILE A 126 -1.36 5.63 2.84
C ILE A 126 -0.92 5.99 1.42
N ILE A 127 -0.40 7.20 1.19
CA ILE A 127 0.14 7.64 -0.10
C ILE A 127 1.29 6.70 -0.52
N ALA A 128 2.24 6.44 0.37
CA ALA A 128 3.35 5.54 0.10
C ALA A 128 2.89 4.09 -0.17
N MET A 129 1.86 3.61 0.54
CA MET A 129 1.26 2.31 0.29
C MET A 129 0.59 2.24 -1.09
N ASP A 130 -0.03 3.33 -1.57
CA ASP A 130 -0.63 3.34 -2.90
C ASP A 130 0.44 3.28 -3.99
N HIS A 131 1.58 3.94 -3.81
CA HIS A 131 2.73 3.79 -4.72
C HIS A 131 3.17 2.31 -4.82
N ILE A 132 3.25 1.57 -3.70
CA ILE A 132 3.51 0.12 -3.73
C ILE A 132 2.44 -0.61 -4.54
N SER A 133 1.16 -0.27 -4.34
CA SER A 133 0.02 -0.89 -5.02
C SER A 133 0.11 -0.76 -6.55
N LEU A 134 0.49 0.43 -7.03
CA LEU A 134 0.64 0.72 -8.45
C LEU A 134 1.86 0.02 -9.05
N VAL A 135 3.01 0.12 -8.39
CA VAL A 135 4.25 -0.53 -8.82
C VAL A 135 4.10 -2.06 -8.82
N ALA A 136 3.50 -2.65 -7.79
CA ALA A 136 3.21 -4.08 -7.75
C ALA A 136 2.33 -4.51 -8.95
N THR A 137 1.33 -3.69 -9.31
CA THR A 137 0.48 -3.95 -10.49
C THR A 137 1.28 -3.91 -11.79
N GLU A 138 2.19 -2.96 -11.95
CA GLU A 138 3.10 -2.88 -13.11
C GLU A 138 3.98 -4.13 -13.22
N LEU A 139 4.47 -4.62 -12.08
CA LEU A 139 5.32 -5.82 -11.98
C LEU A 139 4.54 -7.15 -12.11
N GLY A 140 3.23 -7.10 -12.42
CA GLY A 140 2.39 -8.28 -12.59
C GLY A 140 1.92 -8.93 -11.28
N LEU A 141 2.10 -8.25 -10.15
CA LEU A 141 1.61 -8.70 -8.85
C LEU A 141 0.16 -8.23 -8.60
N GLY A 142 -0.58 -9.04 -7.87
CA GLY A 142 -1.89 -8.69 -7.33
C GLY A 142 -1.76 -8.11 -5.93
N THR A 143 -2.57 -7.11 -5.60
CA THR A 143 -2.60 -6.49 -4.27
C THR A 143 -4.02 -6.43 -3.72
N CYS A 144 -4.17 -6.48 -2.39
CA CYS A 144 -5.44 -6.17 -1.75
C CYS A 144 -5.22 -5.42 -0.44
N TRP A 145 -5.86 -4.27 -0.32
CA TRP A 145 -5.88 -3.46 0.89
C TRP A 145 -6.69 -4.14 1.99
N VAL A 146 -6.16 -4.13 3.22
CA VAL A 146 -6.81 -4.67 4.42
C VAL A 146 -6.88 -3.56 5.45
N GLY A 147 -8.06 -2.94 5.56
CA GLY A 147 -8.32 -1.86 6.52
C GLY A 147 -9.01 -2.31 7.80
N TRP A 148 -9.65 -3.48 7.78
CA TRP A 148 -10.41 -4.01 8.92
C TRP A 148 -9.61 -5.09 9.66
N PHE A 149 -8.86 -4.67 10.67
CA PHE A 149 -8.04 -5.55 11.52
C PHE A 149 -7.82 -4.91 12.90
N HIS A 150 -7.42 -5.72 13.87
CA HIS A 150 -7.06 -5.24 15.22
C HIS A 150 -5.66 -4.63 15.24
N ARG A 151 -5.55 -3.30 15.06
CA ARG A 151 -4.28 -2.55 14.98
C ARG A 151 -3.32 -2.88 16.11
N LYS A 152 -3.79 -2.85 17.36
CA LYS A 152 -2.96 -3.16 18.55
C LYS A 152 -2.43 -4.59 18.55
N LYS A 153 -3.22 -5.56 18.05
CA LYS A 153 -2.80 -6.97 17.96
C LYS A 153 -1.72 -7.14 16.90
N VAL A 154 -1.91 -6.57 15.71
CA VAL A 154 -0.90 -6.57 14.65
C VAL A 154 0.37 -5.85 15.10
N GLY A 155 0.23 -4.71 15.78
CA GLY A 155 1.38 -3.97 16.32
C GLY A 155 2.23 -4.81 17.29
N LYS A 156 1.59 -5.64 18.14
CA LYS A 156 2.31 -6.57 19.01
C LYS A 156 3.04 -7.67 18.21
N ILE A 157 2.38 -8.24 17.21
CA ILE A 157 2.98 -9.25 16.31
C ILE A 157 4.22 -8.68 15.63
N LEU A 158 4.13 -7.46 15.08
CA LEU A 158 5.21 -6.78 14.38
C LEU A 158 6.23 -6.10 15.32
N LYS A 159 5.99 -6.14 16.64
CA LYS A 159 6.86 -5.54 17.67
C LYS A 159 7.16 -4.07 17.39
N ILE A 160 6.15 -3.30 16.95
CA ILE A 160 6.30 -1.86 16.73
C ILE A 160 6.57 -1.12 18.04
N LYS A 161 7.22 0.03 17.97
CA LYS A 161 7.59 0.81 19.14
C LYS A 161 6.37 1.46 19.80
N SER A 162 6.51 1.78 21.09
CA SER A 162 5.49 2.56 21.79
C SER A 162 5.30 3.93 21.13
N GLY A 163 4.05 4.30 20.90
CA GLY A 163 3.68 5.52 20.19
C GLY A 163 3.51 5.36 18.67
N GLU A 164 4.01 4.28 18.08
CA GLU A 164 3.74 3.94 16.69
C GLU A 164 2.39 3.21 16.54
N GLU A 165 1.82 3.24 15.34
CA GLU A 165 0.58 2.51 15.05
C GLU A 165 0.62 1.85 13.67
N VAL A 166 -0.01 0.68 13.54
CA VAL A 166 -0.26 0.07 12.23
C VAL A 166 -1.41 0.81 11.55
N VAL A 167 -1.11 1.52 10.48
CA VAL A 167 -2.08 2.35 9.74
C VAL A 167 -2.96 1.48 8.84
N ILE A 168 -2.33 0.67 8.00
CA ILE A 168 -3.00 -0.14 6.99
C ILE A 168 -2.14 -1.37 6.66
N LEU A 169 -2.78 -2.43 6.19
CA LEU A 169 -2.11 -3.62 5.65
C LEU A 169 -2.45 -3.78 4.18
N MET A 170 -1.56 -4.44 3.44
CA MET A 170 -1.80 -4.85 2.06
C MET A 170 -1.20 -6.24 1.83
N THR A 171 -1.98 -7.15 1.28
CA THR A 171 -1.46 -8.42 0.77
C THR A 171 -0.93 -8.23 -0.64
N VAL A 172 0.17 -8.91 -0.96
CA VAL A 172 0.86 -8.85 -2.25
C VAL A 172 1.27 -10.27 -2.67
N GLY A 173 1.16 -10.59 -3.94
CA GLY A 173 1.63 -11.87 -4.48
C GLY A 173 1.25 -12.05 -5.95
N PHE A 174 1.70 -13.13 -6.56
CA PHE A 174 1.29 -13.47 -7.92
C PHE A 174 -0.17 -13.93 -7.93
N PRO A 175 -1.04 -13.32 -8.75
CA PRO A 175 -2.43 -13.72 -8.81
C PRO A 175 -2.57 -15.10 -9.46
N GLU A 176 -3.47 -15.95 -8.93
CA GLU A 176 -3.83 -17.24 -9.59
C GLU A 176 -4.52 -17.01 -10.92
N SER A 177 -5.31 -15.94 -11.02
CA SER A 177 -6.08 -15.60 -12.24
C SER A 177 -6.33 -14.09 -12.30
N GLN A 178 -6.54 -13.60 -13.51
CA GLN A 178 -7.03 -12.23 -13.72
C GLN A 178 -8.52 -12.16 -13.38
N PRO A 179 -9.03 -11.00 -12.92
CA PRO A 179 -10.46 -10.85 -12.67
C PRO A 179 -11.27 -11.03 -13.96
N SER A 180 -12.35 -11.79 -13.89
CA SER A 180 -13.28 -12.02 -15.02
C SER A 180 -14.05 -10.77 -15.44
N SER A 181 -14.19 -9.80 -14.53
CA SER A 181 -14.85 -8.51 -14.78
C SER A 181 -14.27 -7.41 -13.90
N ARG A 182 -14.37 -6.18 -14.36
CA ARG A 182 -14.04 -5.00 -13.55
C ARG A 182 -15.24 -4.58 -12.71
N LYS A 183 -14.99 -4.18 -11.48
CA LYS A 183 -16.03 -3.56 -10.65
C LYS A 183 -16.48 -2.24 -11.29
N PRO A 184 -17.78 -1.92 -11.26
CA PRO A 184 -18.29 -0.65 -11.75
C PRO A 184 -17.64 0.52 -11.00
N ARG A 185 -17.63 1.67 -11.62
CA ARG A 185 -17.25 2.96 -11.06
C ARG A 185 -18.44 3.90 -11.15
N LYS A 186 -18.50 4.86 -10.26
CA LYS A 186 -19.41 5.98 -10.37
C LYS A 186 -19.05 6.82 -11.60
N GLU A 187 -20.03 7.57 -12.10
CA GLU A 187 -19.80 8.55 -13.15
C GLU A 187 -18.93 9.72 -12.62
N LEU A 188 -18.25 10.41 -13.53
CA LEU A 188 -17.29 11.45 -13.12
C LEU A 188 -17.95 12.64 -12.42
N ASP A 189 -19.15 13.00 -12.81
CA ASP A 189 -19.94 14.08 -12.22
C ASP A 189 -20.42 13.79 -10.78
N GLU A 190 -20.51 12.51 -10.40
CA GLU A 190 -20.73 12.10 -9.00
C GLU A 190 -19.49 12.22 -8.12
N LEU A 191 -18.30 12.32 -8.70
CA LEU A 191 -17.01 12.28 -8.01
C LEU A 191 -16.26 13.61 -8.05
N ILE A 192 -16.51 14.45 -9.06
CA ILE A 192 -15.74 15.66 -9.36
C ILE A 192 -16.70 16.83 -9.55
N VAL A 193 -16.43 17.90 -8.85
CA VAL A 193 -17.17 19.19 -9.00
C VAL A 193 -16.16 20.28 -9.31
N PHE A 194 -16.37 20.97 -10.42
CA PHE A 194 -15.65 22.21 -10.74
C PHE A 194 -16.35 23.39 -10.06
N LYS A 195 -15.61 24.24 -9.35
CA LYS A 195 -16.11 25.43 -8.68
C LYS A 195 -15.37 26.66 -9.17
#